data_6ffcbb9319f040bcfe152f692305d3c4
#
_entry.id   6ffcbb9319f040bcfe152f692305d3c4
#
_cell.length_a   1.000
_cell.length_b   1.000
_cell.length_c   1.000
_cell.angle_alpha   90.00
_cell.angle_beta   90.00
_cell.angle_gamma   90.00
#
_symmetry.space_group_name_H-M   'P 1'
#
loop_
_entity.id
_entity.type
_entity.pdbx_description
1 polymer ?
#
loop_
_entity_poly.entity_id
_entity_poly.type
_entity_poly.pdbx_seq_one_letter_code
_entity_poly.pdbx_strand_id
1 'polypeptide(L)'
;MISIIVPVYNRENKVGSCIASILNQTYTDLELILVDDGSTDNSVAVCEEYAKQDKRIRIIQKENGGVSSARNCGIKEARGEYLQFVDSDDTIDKEMTQKLYEAVQKNEADEAICGFREIHGGTRGD
;
A
#
# COMPACT_ATOMS: atom_id res chain seq x y z
N MET A 1 11.16 7.34 3.76
CA MET A 1 9.70 7.15 3.60
C MET A 1 9.39 5.84 2.91
N ILE A 2 8.33 5.20 3.32
CA ILE A 2 7.86 3.95 2.73
C ILE A 2 6.57 4.22 1.98
N SER A 3 6.47 3.68 0.76
CA SER A 3 5.23 3.75 -0.01
C SER A 3 4.49 2.43 0.14
N ILE A 4 3.29 2.50 0.70
CA ILE A 4 2.45 1.31 0.86
C ILE A 4 1.41 1.33 -0.25
N ILE A 5 1.40 0.30 -1.07
CA ILE A 5 0.55 0.22 -2.25
C ILE A 5 -0.55 -0.80 -2.00
N VAL A 6 -1.78 -0.38 -2.18
CA VAL A 6 -2.95 -1.22 -1.97
C VAL A 6 -3.80 -1.20 -3.23
N PRO A 7 -3.80 -2.28 -4.00
CA PRO A 7 -4.75 -2.41 -5.11
C PRO A 7 -6.16 -2.62 -4.56
N VAL A 8 -7.12 -1.91 -5.10
CA VAL A 8 -8.50 -1.96 -4.63
C VAL A 8 -9.41 -2.32 -5.79
N TYR A 9 -10.19 -3.38 -5.63
CA TYR A 9 -11.21 -3.72 -6.59
C TYR A 9 -12.40 -4.36 -5.87
N ASN A 10 -13.50 -3.62 -5.81
CA ASN A 10 -14.76 -4.09 -5.21
C ASN A 10 -14.55 -4.62 -3.78
N ARG A 11 -14.05 -3.74 -2.92
CA ARG A 11 -13.77 -4.06 -1.52
C ARG A 11 -14.43 -3.08 -0.56
N GLU A 12 -15.61 -2.58 -0.91
CA GLU A 12 -16.25 -1.52 -0.11
C GLU A 12 -16.44 -1.90 1.36
N ASN A 13 -16.60 -3.20 1.66
CA ASN A 13 -16.82 -3.65 3.02
C ASN A 13 -15.53 -4.00 3.78
N LYS A 14 -14.39 -3.93 3.12
CA LYS A 14 -13.13 -4.36 3.73
C LYS A 14 -12.03 -3.35 3.65
N VAL A 15 -12.06 -2.49 2.64
CA VAL A 15 -10.95 -1.56 2.41
C VAL A 15 -10.78 -0.59 3.57
N GLY A 16 -11.86 -0.22 4.23
CA GLY A 16 -11.77 0.70 5.37
C GLY A 16 -10.90 0.15 6.50
N SER A 17 -11.11 -1.11 6.86
CA SER A 17 -10.29 -1.75 7.90
C SER A 17 -8.83 -1.86 7.47
N CYS A 18 -8.60 -2.15 6.21
CA CYS A 18 -7.24 -2.20 5.68
C CYS A 18 -6.56 -0.84 5.83
N ILE A 19 -7.22 0.22 5.38
CA ILE A 19 -6.69 1.58 5.48
C ILE A 19 -6.40 1.96 6.93
N ALA A 20 -7.34 1.70 7.81
CA ALA A 20 -7.17 2.03 9.22
C ALA A 20 -5.95 1.32 9.81
N SER A 21 -5.73 0.07 9.46
CA SER A 21 -4.58 -0.67 9.98
C SER A 21 -3.26 -0.09 9.48
N ILE A 22 -3.25 0.46 8.27
CA ILE A 22 -2.06 1.09 7.73
C ILE A 22 -1.81 2.45 8.39
N LEU A 23 -2.85 3.23 8.59
CA LEU A 23 -2.70 4.55 9.21
C LEU A 23 -2.28 4.45 10.68
N ASN A 24 -2.56 3.33 11.33
CA ASN A 24 -2.20 3.10 12.72
C ASN A 24 -0.84 2.45 12.92
N GLN A 25 -0.05 2.33 11.87
CA GLN A 25 1.29 1.74 12.00
C GLN A 25 2.16 2.59 12.89
N THR A 26 3.00 1.93 13.69
CA THR A 26 3.96 2.64 14.55
C THR A 26 5.01 3.39 13.73
N TYR A 27 5.33 2.87 12.55
CA TYR A 27 6.18 3.61 11.61
C TYR A 27 5.32 4.61 10.86
N THR A 28 5.55 5.89 11.06
CA THR A 28 4.65 6.93 10.56
C THR A 28 5.10 7.63 9.28
N ASP A 29 6.35 7.47 8.89
CA ASP A 29 6.89 8.13 7.69
C ASP A 29 6.55 7.31 6.45
N LEU A 30 5.27 7.31 6.10
CA LEU A 30 4.77 6.53 4.98
C LEU A 30 3.78 7.33 4.14
N GLU A 31 3.60 6.91 2.92
CA GLU A 31 2.48 7.32 2.09
C GLU A 31 1.66 6.08 1.74
N LEU A 32 0.37 6.25 1.66
CA LEU A 32 -0.54 5.16 1.29
C LEU A 32 -1.09 5.46 -0.09
N ILE A 33 -0.81 4.58 -1.03
CA ILE A 33 -1.28 4.73 -2.41
C ILE A 33 -2.36 3.68 -2.64
N LEU A 34 -3.59 4.16 -2.74
CA LEU A 34 -4.73 3.30 -3.01
C LEU A 34 -5.00 3.36 -4.50
N VAL A 35 -4.81 2.24 -5.17
CA VAL A 35 -5.01 2.19 -6.62
C VAL A 35 -6.32 1.47 -6.90
N ASP A 36 -7.34 2.23 -7.27
CA ASP A 36 -8.63 1.65 -7.57
C ASP A 36 -8.61 1.12 -9.00
N ASP A 37 -8.82 -0.18 -9.14
CA ASP A 37 -8.73 -0.88 -10.40
C ASP A 37 -10.10 -1.02 -11.06
N GLY A 38 -10.83 0.08 -11.12
CA GLY A 38 -12.11 0.10 -11.81
C GLY A 38 -13.25 -0.47 -11.00
N SER A 39 -13.28 -0.23 -9.68
CA SER A 39 -14.36 -0.74 -8.84
C SER A 39 -15.71 -0.24 -9.29
N THR A 40 -16.71 -1.12 -9.21
CA THR A 40 -18.10 -0.78 -9.54
C THR A 40 -18.95 -0.56 -8.30
N ASP A 41 -18.39 -0.77 -7.12
CA ASP A 41 -19.07 -0.56 -5.84
C ASP A 41 -18.63 0.78 -5.22
N ASN A 42 -18.82 0.94 -3.92
CA ASN A 42 -18.48 2.17 -3.21
C ASN A 42 -17.05 2.20 -2.66
N SER A 43 -16.16 1.35 -3.17
CA SER A 43 -14.78 1.30 -2.67
C SER A 43 -14.08 2.65 -2.74
N VAL A 44 -14.22 3.37 -3.86
CA VAL A 44 -13.57 4.67 -3.99
C VAL A 44 -14.11 5.67 -2.97
N ALA A 45 -15.43 5.65 -2.74
CA ALA A 45 -16.02 6.55 -1.76
C ALA A 45 -15.47 6.31 -0.36
N VAL A 46 -15.28 5.04 0.01
CA VAL A 46 -14.67 4.72 1.29
C VAL A 46 -13.23 5.25 1.36
N CYS A 47 -12.47 5.03 0.30
CA CYS A 47 -11.09 5.53 0.24
C CYS A 47 -11.05 7.05 0.40
N GLU A 48 -11.96 7.75 -0.27
CA GLU A 48 -11.99 9.21 -0.21
C GLU A 48 -12.31 9.74 1.17
N GLU A 49 -13.15 9.03 1.92
CA GLU A 49 -13.45 9.44 3.29
C GLU A 49 -12.19 9.41 4.16
N TYR A 50 -11.38 8.39 4.02
CA TYR A 50 -10.13 8.33 4.76
C TYR A 50 -9.13 9.37 4.27
N ALA A 51 -9.08 9.61 2.97
CA ALA A 51 -8.14 10.57 2.41
C ALA A 51 -8.42 11.99 2.90
N LYS A 52 -9.66 12.32 3.19
CA LYS A 52 -9.99 13.63 3.76
C LYS A 52 -9.37 13.84 5.13
N GLN A 53 -9.13 12.77 5.85
CA GLN A 53 -8.68 12.83 7.24
C GLN A 53 -7.18 12.65 7.39
N ASP A 54 -6.50 12.16 6.35
CA ASP A 54 -5.07 11.89 6.45
C ASP A 54 -4.39 12.23 5.13
N LYS A 55 -3.47 13.18 5.19
CA LYS A 55 -2.79 13.69 4.00
C LYS A 55 -1.82 12.71 3.38
N ARG A 56 -1.51 11.63 4.08
CA ARG A 56 -0.58 10.63 3.56
C ARG A 56 -1.21 9.74 2.50
N ILE A 57 -2.53 9.83 2.32
CA ILE A 57 -3.27 8.98 1.38
C ILE A 57 -3.34 9.63 0.01
N ARG A 58 -3.03 8.86 -1.01
CA ARG A 58 -3.21 9.24 -2.40
C ARG A 58 -4.08 8.19 -3.07
N ILE A 59 -5.03 8.63 -3.86
CA ILE A 59 -5.95 7.73 -4.55
C ILE A 59 -5.73 7.86 -6.05
N ILE A 60 -5.56 6.73 -6.71
CA ILE A 60 -5.41 6.67 -8.16
C ILE A 60 -6.54 5.78 -8.68
N GLN A 61 -7.28 6.28 -9.65
CA GLN A 61 -8.34 5.52 -10.28
C GLN A 61 -7.90 5.15 -11.68
N LYS A 62 -8.09 3.89 -12.07
CA LYS A 62 -7.73 3.42 -13.39
C LYS A 62 -8.78 2.45 -13.90
N GLU A 63 -8.77 2.20 -15.19
CA GLU A 63 -9.62 1.16 -15.75
C GLU A 63 -9.18 -0.20 -15.25
N ASN A 64 -10.13 -1.10 -15.13
CA ASN A 64 -9.84 -2.45 -14.65
C ASN A 64 -8.82 -3.12 -15.56
N GLY A 65 -7.73 -3.56 -14.98
CA GLY A 65 -6.65 -4.22 -15.69
C GLY A 65 -6.01 -5.33 -14.90
N GLY A 66 -6.52 -5.59 -13.69
CA GLY A 66 -6.01 -6.66 -12.85
C GLY A 66 -5.06 -6.16 -11.78
N VAL A 67 -4.77 -7.03 -10.82
CA VAL A 67 -3.98 -6.66 -9.65
C VAL A 67 -2.54 -6.25 -10.02
N SER A 68 -1.94 -6.93 -10.98
CA SER A 68 -0.59 -6.58 -11.40
C SER A 68 -0.54 -5.19 -12.04
N SER A 69 -1.55 -4.87 -12.84
CA SER A 69 -1.65 -3.55 -13.45
C SER A 69 -1.80 -2.47 -12.38
N ALA A 70 -2.61 -2.72 -11.36
CA ALA A 70 -2.80 -1.78 -10.27
C ALA A 70 -1.51 -1.59 -9.45
N ARG A 71 -0.80 -2.68 -9.15
CA ARG A 71 0.47 -2.58 -8.44
C ARG A 71 1.50 -1.79 -9.23
N ASN A 72 1.59 -2.04 -10.53
CA ASN A 72 2.53 -1.31 -11.38
C ASN A 72 2.21 0.18 -11.41
N CYS A 73 0.94 0.51 -11.44
CA CYS A 73 0.51 1.90 -11.37
C CYS A 73 0.97 2.55 -10.06
N GLY A 74 0.78 1.85 -8.95
CA GLY A 74 1.23 2.34 -7.65
C GLY A 74 2.73 2.52 -7.59
N ILE A 75 3.49 1.58 -8.16
CA ILE A 75 4.94 1.66 -8.19
C ILE A 75 5.40 2.92 -8.93
N LYS A 76 4.77 3.24 -10.04
CA LYS A 76 5.13 4.43 -10.81
C LYS A 76 4.90 5.71 -10.02
N GLU A 77 3.91 5.72 -9.15
CA GLU A 77 3.56 6.90 -8.37
C GLU A 77 4.27 6.97 -7.03
N ALA A 78 4.97 5.93 -6.64
CA ALA A 78 5.59 5.85 -5.33
C ALA A 78 6.74 6.83 -5.20
N ARG A 79 6.84 7.48 -4.06
CA ARG A 79 7.89 8.45 -3.74
C ARG A 79 8.84 7.96 -2.67
N GLY A 80 8.48 6.90 -1.97
CA GLY A 80 9.30 6.37 -0.89
C GLY A 80 10.48 5.58 -1.40
N GLU A 81 11.43 5.35 -0.50
CA GLU A 81 12.61 4.56 -0.81
C GLU A 81 12.31 3.07 -0.85
N TYR A 82 11.28 2.65 -0.13
CA TYR A 82 10.88 1.25 -0.05
C TYR A 82 9.42 1.12 -0.37
N LEU A 83 9.05 -0.03 -0.90
CA LEU A 83 7.67 -0.37 -1.25
C LEU A 83 7.17 -1.47 -0.33
N GLN A 84 5.94 -1.35 0.09
CA GLN A 84 5.23 -2.41 0.80
C GLN A 84 3.90 -2.62 0.11
N PHE A 85 3.51 -3.87 -0.11
CA PHE A 85 2.23 -4.20 -0.73
C PHE A 85 1.31 -4.80 0.32
N VAL A 86 0.07 -4.33 0.35
CA VAL A 86 -0.94 -4.86 1.26
C VAL A 86 -2.21 -5.09 0.44
N ASP A 87 -2.83 -6.24 0.62
CA ASP A 87 -4.08 -6.54 -0.06
C ASP A 87 -5.24 -5.79 0.59
N SER A 88 -6.17 -5.33 -0.22
CA SER A 88 -7.24 -4.44 0.26
C SER A 88 -8.23 -5.12 1.20
N ASP A 89 -8.25 -6.44 1.27
CA ASP A 89 -9.11 -7.18 2.19
C ASP A 89 -8.36 -7.67 3.44
N ASP A 90 -7.11 -7.26 3.61
CA ASP A 90 -6.31 -7.64 4.77
C ASP A 90 -6.15 -6.46 5.73
N THR A 91 -5.82 -6.80 6.97
CA THR A 91 -5.36 -5.82 7.95
C THR A 91 -3.96 -6.23 8.38
N ILE A 92 -3.14 -5.26 8.77
CA ILE A 92 -1.78 -5.56 9.18
C ILE A 92 -1.61 -5.20 10.65
N ASP A 93 -0.71 -5.93 11.31
CA ASP A 93 -0.36 -5.66 12.69
C ASP A 93 0.28 -4.27 12.78
N LYS A 94 0.03 -3.56 13.86
CA LYS A 94 0.45 -2.16 13.99
C LYS A 94 1.95 -1.96 13.91
N GLU A 95 2.74 -2.98 14.16
CA GLU A 95 4.20 -2.88 14.11
C GLU A 95 4.81 -3.50 12.86
N MET A 96 3.97 -3.96 11.93
CA MET A 96 4.47 -4.69 10.76
C MET A 96 5.44 -3.86 9.93
N THR A 97 5.05 -2.63 9.60
CA THR A 97 5.89 -1.77 8.76
C THR A 97 7.19 -1.42 9.47
N GLN A 98 7.13 -1.15 10.77
CA GLN A 98 8.33 -0.86 11.55
C GLN A 98 9.29 -2.05 11.55
N LYS A 99 8.77 -3.25 11.74
CA LYS A 99 9.61 -4.45 11.76
C LYS A 99 10.22 -4.73 10.40
N LEU A 100 9.47 -4.53 9.34
CA LEU A 100 10.00 -4.72 7.99
C LEU A 100 11.09 -3.70 7.69
N TYR A 101 10.87 -2.46 8.09
CA TYR A 101 11.85 -1.41 7.87
C TYR A 101 13.16 -1.72 8.62
N GLU A 102 13.05 -2.16 9.87
CA GLU A 102 14.21 -2.50 10.66
C GLU A 102 14.95 -3.69 10.07
N ALA A 103 14.23 -4.67 9.55
CA ALA A 103 14.85 -5.83 8.92
C ALA A 103 15.66 -5.43 7.70
N VAL A 104 15.12 -4.54 6.88
CA VAL A 104 15.82 -4.05 5.70
C VAL A 104 17.07 -3.27 6.11
N GLN A 105 16.97 -2.42 7.13
CA GLN A 105 18.11 -1.65 7.60
C GLN A 105 19.23 -2.55 8.13
N LYS A 106 18.87 -3.62 8.81
CA LYS A 106 19.87 -4.54 9.35
C LYS A 106 20.59 -5.32 8.29
N ASN A 107 19.86 -5.77 7.28
CA ASN A 107 20.42 -6.64 6.26
C ASN A 107 20.96 -5.87 5.08
N GLU A 108 20.77 -4.59 5.08
CA GLU A 108 21.30 -3.69 4.06
C GLU A 108 20.82 -4.00 2.65
N ALA A 109 21.34 -5.01 2.02
CA ALA A 109 21.06 -5.27 0.63
C ALA A 109 19.82 -6.11 0.42
N ASP A 110 19.34 -6.75 1.43
CA ASP A 110 18.28 -7.70 1.24
C ASP A 110 16.93 -7.03 1.32
N GLU A 111 16.05 -7.48 0.48
CA GLU A 111 14.65 -7.14 0.61
C GLU A 111 14.12 -7.82 1.84
N ALA A 112 13.24 -7.13 2.49
CA ALA A 112 12.58 -7.73 3.59
C ALA A 112 11.71 -8.87 3.08
N ILE A 113 11.41 -9.74 3.91
CA ILE A 113 10.80 -10.98 3.57
C ILE A 113 9.36 -10.77 3.30
N CYS A 114 8.50 -10.30 3.69
CA CYS A 114 7.06 -10.31 3.54
C CYS A 114 6.56 -9.16 2.68
N GLY A 115 6.94 -9.08 1.47
CA GLY A 115 6.38 -8.13 0.54
C GLY A 115 6.92 -6.72 0.62
N PHE A 116 8.05 -6.52 1.31
CA PHE A 116 8.71 -5.24 1.38
C PHE A 116 9.79 -5.24 0.32
N ARG A 117 9.94 -4.15 -0.43
CA ARG A 117 10.91 -4.07 -1.51
C ARG A 117 11.52 -2.71 -1.63
N GLU A 118 12.78 -2.67 -2.04
CA GLU A 118 13.37 -1.42 -2.46
C GLU A 118 12.83 -1.04 -3.83
N ILE A 119 12.62 0.25 -4.05
CA ILE A 119 12.12 0.72 -5.32
C ILE A 119 13.06 0.36 -6.46
N HIS A 120 14.34 0.43 -6.20
CA HIS A 120 15.34 0.23 -7.25
C HIS A 120 15.70 -1.21 -7.49
N GLY A 121 15.39 -2.10 -6.61
CA GLY A 121 15.84 -3.45 -6.73
C GLY A 121 14.77 -4.49 -6.67
N GLY A 122 13.60 -4.14 -6.39
CA GLY A 122 12.60 -5.10 -6.05
C GLY A 122 12.01 -5.78 -7.26
N THR A 123 12.67 -6.73 -7.78
CA THR A 123 12.17 -7.38 -8.97
C THR A 123 11.53 -8.71 -8.73
N ARG A 124 11.40 -9.13 -7.51
CA ARG A 124 10.80 -10.41 -7.25
C ARG A 124 9.34 -10.39 -7.57
N GLY A 125 8.87 -11.48 -8.10
CA GLY A 125 7.45 -11.66 -8.27
C GLY A 125 6.77 -11.72 -6.92
N ASP A 126 5.50 -11.56 -6.90
CA ASP A 126 4.75 -11.58 -5.65
C ASP A 126 4.06 -12.88 -5.43
#